data_5863bef152c815198df261e290d29952
#
_entry.id   5863bef152c815198df261e290d29952
#
_cell.length_a   1.000
_cell.length_b   1.000
_cell.length_c   1.000
_cell.angle_alpha   90.00
_cell.angle_beta   90.00
_cell.angle_gamma   90.00
#
_symmetry.space_group_name_H-M   'P 1'
#
loop_
_entity.id
_entity.type
_entity.pdbx_description
1 polymer ?
#
loop_
_entity_poly.entity_id
_entity_poly.type
_entity_poly.pdbx_seq_one_letter_code
_entity_poly.pdbx_strand_id
1 'polypeptide(L)'
;DAGENSIVAATGIRTVIPQKFRSSGLNVQAMRDFLWSLPSEKNVSNRNAAPIIELPMPDGSMAKFRVWESNIMEPGLAAKFPEMRQFLGQGIDDPYASIRFDYNPYTGFHAQILSSKTGRIYIDPYAKGDINYYISYSTKDYTRDVSFICEVVDNDLASKVQSAGIIAASCLGPNLRTYRLALACTGEYAV
;
A
#
# COMPACT_ATOMS: atom_id res chain seq x y z
N ASP A 1 19.59 -8.54 2.45
CA ASP A 1 19.99 -7.13 2.28
C ASP A 1 20.87 -7.01 1.04
N ALA A 2 20.44 -6.17 0.11
CA ALA A 2 21.28 -5.75 -0.99
C ALA A 2 22.07 -4.51 -0.53
N GLY A 3 23.39 -4.63 -0.42
CA GLY A 3 24.22 -3.47 -0.17
C GLY A 3 24.06 -2.45 -1.32
N GLU A 4 24.30 -1.15 -1.07
CA GLU A 4 24.19 -0.09 -2.10
C GLU A 4 24.98 -0.41 -3.37
N ASN A 5 26.12 -1.10 -3.23
CA ASN A 5 26.94 -1.54 -4.37
C ASN A 5 26.27 -2.61 -5.25
N SER A 6 25.31 -3.37 -4.72
CA SER A 6 24.55 -4.37 -5.50
C SER A 6 23.45 -3.71 -6.33
N ILE A 7 23.01 -2.50 -5.94
CA ILE A 7 21.94 -1.74 -6.58
C ILE A 7 22.45 -0.89 -7.74
N VAL A 8 23.77 -0.76 -7.92
CA VAL A 8 24.37 -0.06 -9.07
C VAL A 8 23.91 -0.63 -10.42
N ALA A 9 23.41 -1.88 -10.44
CA ALA A 9 22.81 -2.50 -11.62
C ALA A 9 21.31 -2.14 -11.83
N ALA A 10 20.67 -1.43 -10.90
CA ALA A 10 19.29 -1.01 -11.06
C ALA A 10 19.18 0.00 -12.21
N THR A 11 18.49 -0.40 -13.26
CA THR A 11 18.21 0.46 -14.40
C THR A 11 16.88 1.17 -14.18
N GLY A 12 16.89 2.49 -14.20
CA GLY A 12 15.66 3.27 -14.09
C GLY A 12 15.82 4.58 -13.29
N ILE A 13 14.77 5.39 -13.34
CA ILE A 13 14.73 6.68 -12.63
C ILE A 13 14.17 6.43 -11.23
N ARG A 14 14.88 6.89 -10.22
CA ARG A 14 14.36 6.90 -8.84
C ARG A 14 13.29 7.97 -8.70
N THR A 15 12.10 7.56 -8.33
CA THR A 15 10.97 8.47 -8.05
C THR A 15 10.77 8.72 -6.55
N VAL A 16 11.25 7.78 -5.72
CA VAL A 16 11.17 7.85 -4.26
C VAL A 16 12.59 7.84 -3.71
N ILE A 17 12.98 8.93 -3.03
CA ILE A 17 14.34 9.11 -2.49
C ILE A 17 14.24 9.47 -1.01
N PRO A 18 14.00 8.49 -0.11
CA PRO A 18 14.01 8.73 1.32
C PRO A 18 15.43 9.05 1.82
N GLN A 19 15.54 9.81 2.92
CA GLN A 19 16.82 10.10 3.56
C GLN A 19 17.43 8.86 4.22
N LYS A 20 16.57 7.97 4.74
CA LYS A 20 16.96 6.67 5.33
C LYS A 20 16.05 5.58 4.77
N PHE A 21 16.66 4.50 4.34
CA PHE A 21 15.97 3.33 3.81
C PHE A 21 16.84 2.09 3.95
N ARG A 22 16.20 0.94 3.92
CA ARG A 22 16.87 -0.36 3.77
C ARG A 22 16.60 -0.88 2.37
N SER A 23 17.63 -1.34 1.70
CA SER A 23 17.51 -1.94 0.37
C SER A 23 17.49 -3.46 0.44
N SER A 24 16.71 -4.08 -0.44
CA SER A 24 16.54 -5.53 -0.48
C SER A 24 16.39 -6.02 -1.92
N GLY A 25 16.93 -7.20 -2.21
CA GLY A 25 16.63 -7.93 -3.44
C GLY A 25 15.40 -8.82 -3.26
N LEU A 26 14.60 -8.97 -4.31
CA LEU A 26 13.42 -9.82 -4.32
C LEU A 26 13.58 -10.97 -5.32
N ASN A 27 13.32 -12.18 -4.87
CA ASN A 27 13.07 -13.29 -5.80
C ASN A 27 11.63 -13.16 -6.32
N VAL A 28 11.49 -12.51 -7.47
CA VAL A 28 10.20 -12.16 -8.09
C VAL A 28 9.35 -13.39 -8.34
N GLN A 29 9.94 -14.50 -8.83
CA GLN A 29 9.18 -15.72 -9.11
C GLN A 29 8.65 -16.35 -7.81
N ALA A 30 9.51 -16.49 -6.81
CA ALA A 30 9.08 -17.06 -5.53
C ALA A 30 8.01 -16.20 -4.84
N MET A 31 8.13 -14.88 -4.90
CA MET A 31 7.12 -13.97 -4.38
C MET A 31 5.80 -14.14 -5.11
N ARG A 32 5.81 -14.17 -6.44
CA ARG A 32 4.61 -14.38 -7.24
C ARG A 32 3.95 -15.71 -6.91
N ASP A 33 4.69 -16.81 -6.89
CA ASP A 33 4.15 -18.14 -6.59
C ASP A 33 3.52 -18.17 -5.20
N PHE A 34 4.14 -17.54 -4.21
CA PHE A 34 3.58 -17.39 -2.88
C PHE A 34 2.28 -16.60 -2.90
N LEU A 35 2.26 -15.42 -3.53
CA LEU A 35 1.10 -14.53 -3.56
C LEU A 35 -0.10 -15.18 -4.28
N TRP A 36 0.17 -15.94 -5.36
CA TRP A 36 -0.89 -16.64 -6.09
C TRP A 36 -1.43 -17.86 -5.34
N SER A 37 -0.74 -18.36 -4.32
CA SER A 37 -1.19 -19.43 -3.43
C SER A 37 -2.09 -18.95 -2.29
N LEU A 38 -2.17 -17.63 -2.05
CA LEU A 38 -2.92 -17.07 -0.92
C LEU A 38 -4.42 -17.28 -1.06
N PRO A 39 -5.11 -17.64 0.04
CA PRO A 39 -6.55 -17.77 0.04
C PRO A 39 -7.22 -16.40 -0.12
N SER A 40 -8.37 -16.36 -0.79
CA SER A 40 -9.22 -15.16 -0.81
C SER A 40 -9.76 -14.86 0.59
N GLU A 41 -9.88 -13.57 0.93
CA GLU A 41 -10.46 -13.09 2.19
C GLU A 41 -11.82 -13.75 2.53
N LYS A 42 -12.62 -14.03 1.51
CA LYS A 42 -13.92 -14.69 1.67
C LYS A 42 -13.83 -16.14 2.18
N ASN A 43 -12.66 -16.78 1.93
CA ASN A 43 -12.40 -18.17 2.29
C ASN A 43 -11.57 -18.30 3.58
N VAL A 44 -11.12 -17.20 4.16
CA VAL A 44 -10.35 -17.18 5.41
C VAL A 44 -11.31 -17.18 6.60
N SER A 45 -11.75 -18.36 7.02
CA SER A 45 -12.57 -18.52 8.23
C SER A 45 -11.80 -18.28 9.54
N ASN A 46 -10.50 -18.62 9.54
CA ASN A 46 -9.59 -18.40 10.66
C ASN A 46 -8.35 -17.64 10.21
N ARG A 47 -8.29 -16.34 10.53
CA ARG A 47 -7.15 -15.48 10.19
C ARG A 47 -5.85 -15.93 10.86
N ASN A 48 -5.92 -16.63 11.99
CA ASN A 48 -4.73 -17.16 12.67
C ASN A 48 -4.07 -18.32 11.92
N ALA A 49 -4.77 -18.96 11.00
CA ALA A 49 -4.25 -20.02 10.15
C ALA A 49 -3.79 -19.53 8.77
N ALA A 50 -3.91 -18.23 8.49
CA ALA A 50 -3.50 -17.67 7.20
C ALA A 50 -1.98 -17.77 6.99
N PRO A 51 -1.52 -17.91 5.74
CA PRO A 51 -0.09 -17.93 5.41
C PRO A 51 0.66 -16.70 5.92
N ILE A 52 1.95 -16.87 6.17
CA ILE A 52 2.81 -15.84 6.76
C ILE A 52 3.79 -15.35 5.70
N ILE A 53 3.91 -14.01 5.59
CA ILE A 53 4.99 -13.34 4.85
C ILE A 53 5.91 -12.62 5.85
N GLU A 54 7.21 -12.61 5.55
CA GLU A 54 8.21 -11.83 6.27
C GLU A 54 8.71 -10.70 5.37
N LEU A 55 8.70 -9.48 5.87
CA LEU A 55 9.08 -8.30 5.09
C LEU A 55 10.17 -7.50 5.80
N PRO A 56 11.11 -6.92 5.02
CA PRO A 56 12.20 -6.11 5.57
C PRO A 56 11.68 -4.78 6.08
N MET A 57 12.04 -4.44 7.32
CA MET A 57 11.72 -3.16 7.95
C MET A 57 12.89 -2.19 7.83
N PRO A 58 12.65 -0.85 7.85
CA PRO A 58 13.70 0.16 7.70
C PRO A 58 14.79 0.12 8.78
N ASP A 59 14.46 -0.40 9.96
CA ASP A 59 15.36 -0.52 11.12
C ASP A 59 16.30 -1.74 11.06
N GLY A 60 16.23 -2.53 9.98
CA GLY A 60 17.03 -3.74 9.81
C GLY A 60 16.34 -5.02 10.30
N SER A 61 15.22 -4.91 10.98
CA SER A 61 14.43 -6.08 11.41
C SER A 61 13.62 -6.70 10.27
N MET A 62 12.99 -7.84 10.55
CA MET A 62 11.98 -8.47 9.70
C MET A 62 10.65 -8.47 10.44
N ALA A 63 9.58 -8.07 9.79
CA ALA A 63 8.23 -8.12 10.36
C ALA A 63 7.40 -9.23 9.72
N LYS A 64 6.62 -9.95 10.54
CA LYS A 64 5.78 -11.07 10.12
C LYS A 64 4.32 -10.66 10.06
N PHE A 65 3.67 -11.02 8.95
CA PHE A 65 2.26 -10.76 8.73
C PHE A 65 1.54 -12.03 8.28
N ARG A 66 0.35 -12.27 8.82
CA ARG A 66 -0.60 -13.23 8.25
C ARG A 66 -1.34 -12.55 7.12
N VAL A 67 -1.39 -13.18 5.94
CA VAL A 67 -1.82 -12.51 4.72
C VAL A 67 -2.84 -13.34 3.94
N TRP A 68 -3.69 -12.64 3.21
CA TRP A 68 -4.68 -13.20 2.31
C TRP A 68 -4.98 -12.25 1.14
N GLU A 69 -5.52 -12.77 0.06
CA GLU A 69 -5.98 -11.97 -1.06
C GLU A 69 -7.22 -11.18 -0.68
N SER A 70 -7.18 -9.86 -0.83
CA SER A 70 -8.29 -8.94 -0.58
C SER A 70 -8.42 -7.98 -1.75
N ASN A 71 -9.11 -8.44 -2.78
CA ASN A 71 -9.27 -7.70 -4.02
C ASN A 71 -10.21 -6.51 -3.82
N ILE A 72 -9.70 -5.31 -4.06
CA ILE A 72 -10.45 -4.04 -4.00
C ILE A 72 -11.01 -3.61 -5.36
N MET A 73 -10.54 -4.25 -6.45
CA MET A 73 -11.07 -3.98 -7.78
C MET A 73 -12.48 -4.55 -7.94
N GLU A 74 -13.30 -3.84 -8.69
CA GLU A 74 -14.60 -4.32 -9.13
C GLU A 74 -14.42 -5.61 -9.96
N PRO A 75 -15.30 -6.63 -9.79
CA PRO A 75 -15.10 -7.95 -10.42
C PRO A 75 -14.89 -7.94 -11.92
N GLY A 76 -15.60 -7.07 -12.66
CA GLY A 76 -15.43 -6.93 -14.11
C GLY A 76 -14.07 -6.35 -14.50
N LEU A 77 -13.51 -5.47 -13.68
CA LEU A 77 -12.17 -4.92 -13.88
C LEU A 77 -11.09 -5.95 -13.50
N ALA A 78 -11.27 -6.63 -12.38
CA ALA A 78 -10.36 -7.68 -11.93
C ALA A 78 -10.23 -8.82 -12.97
N ALA A 79 -11.34 -9.16 -13.64
CA ALA A 79 -11.33 -10.16 -14.71
C ALA A 79 -10.55 -9.73 -15.97
N LYS A 80 -10.42 -8.42 -16.21
CA LYS A 80 -9.61 -7.89 -17.33
C LYS A 80 -8.12 -7.85 -17.03
N PHE A 81 -7.76 -7.74 -15.74
CA PHE A 81 -6.38 -7.63 -15.26
C PHE A 81 -6.08 -8.66 -14.15
N PRO A 82 -6.13 -9.96 -14.48
CA PRO A 82 -5.98 -11.04 -13.48
C PRO A 82 -4.56 -11.10 -12.90
N GLU A 83 -3.60 -10.47 -13.54
CA GLU A 83 -2.20 -10.36 -13.10
C GLU A 83 -1.99 -9.28 -12.02
N MET A 84 -2.96 -8.38 -11.81
CA MET A 84 -2.92 -7.35 -10.77
C MET A 84 -3.69 -7.84 -9.56
N ARG A 85 -3.01 -8.14 -8.47
CA ARG A 85 -3.64 -8.65 -7.25
C ARG A 85 -3.34 -7.79 -6.04
N GLN A 86 -4.34 -7.67 -5.18
CA GLN A 86 -4.24 -6.91 -3.94
C GLN A 86 -4.43 -7.83 -2.74
N PHE A 87 -3.71 -7.53 -1.68
CA PHE A 87 -3.62 -8.35 -0.50
C PHE A 87 -3.76 -7.51 0.77
N LEU A 88 -4.20 -8.15 1.82
CA LEU A 88 -4.32 -7.59 3.16
C LEU A 88 -3.64 -8.52 4.16
N GLY A 89 -3.10 -7.96 5.22
CA GLY A 89 -2.54 -8.77 6.29
C GLY A 89 -2.59 -8.09 7.65
N GLN A 90 -2.39 -8.93 8.65
CA GLN A 90 -2.35 -8.56 10.07
C GLN A 90 -0.97 -8.92 10.63
N GLY A 91 -0.37 -7.99 11.37
CA GLY A 91 0.90 -8.22 12.05
C GLY A 91 0.84 -9.33 13.09
N ILE A 92 1.91 -10.10 13.21
CA ILE A 92 2.06 -11.15 14.23
C ILE A 92 2.80 -10.58 15.44
N ASP A 93 3.95 -9.94 15.21
CA ASP A 93 4.79 -9.34 16.26
C ASP A 93 4.17 -8.03 16.80
N ASP A 94 3.38 -7.36 15.97
CA ASP A 94 2.55 -6.23 16.34
C ASP A 94 1.09 -6.47 15.88
N PRO A 95 0.21 -7.00 16.74
CA PRO A 95 -1.17 -7.31 16.39
C PRO A 95 -2.02 -6.11 15.94
N TYR A 96 -1.57 -4.90 16.23
CA TYR A 96 -2.22 -3.67 15.78
C TYR A 96 -1.69 -3.16 14.43
N ALA A 97 -0.60 -3.74 13.94
CA ALA A 97 -0.10 -3.43 12.62
C ALA A 97 -0.96 -4.11 11.55
N SER A 98 -1.26 -3.37 10.51
CA SER A 98 -1.90 -3.88 9.30
C SER A 98 -1.01 -3.60 8.10
N ILE A 99 -1.07 -4.49 7.11
CA ILE A 99 -0.38 -4.32 5.84
C ILE A 99 -1.39 -4.40 4.70
N ARG A 100 -1.28 -3.46 3.75
CA ARG A 100 -1.86 -3.59 2.43
C ARG A 100 -0.75 -3.61 1.40
N PHE A 101 -0.86 -4.51 0.45
CA PHE A 101 0.14 -4.64 -0.59
C PHE A 101 -0.48 -5.16 -1.88
N ASP A 102 0.19 -4.91 -2.96
CA ASP A 102 -0.20 -5.36 -4.29
C ASP A 102 1.00 -5.90 -5.06
N TYR A 103 0.71 -6.65 -6.08
CA TYR A 103 1.66 -7.07 -7.08
C TYR A 103 1.11 -6.78 -8.47
N ASN A 104 1.95 -6.11 -9.25
CA ASN A 104 1.68 -5.79 -10.64
C ASN A 104 2.94 -6.12 -11.45
N PRO A 105 2.87 -6.89 -12.55
CA PRO A 105 4.04 -7.26 -13.34
C PRO A 105 4.76 -6.07 -13.99
N TYR A 106 4.10 -4.92 -14.10
CA TYR A 106 4.65 -3.71 -14.71
C TYR A 106 5.35 -2.78 -13.71
N THR A 107 4.85 -2.75 -12.47
CA THR A 107 5.37 -1.86 -11.43
C THR A 107 6.00 -2.59 -10.26
N GLY A 108 5.85 -3.92 -10.20
CA GLY A 108 6.40 -4.74 -9.13
C GLY A 108 5.51 -4.88 -7.89
N PHE A 109 6.14 -5.10 -6.78
CA PHE A 109 5.52 -5.25 -5.46
C PHE A 109 5.51 -3.89 -4.74
N HIS A 110 4.37 -3.52 -4.18
CA HIS A 110 4.23 -2.33 -3.34
C HIS A 110 3.56 -2.71 -2.04
N ALA A 111 4.04 -2.19 -0.92
CA ALA A 111 3.42 -2.43 0.36
C ALA A 111 3.36 -1.18 1.24
N GLN A 112 2.25 -1.05 1.96
CA GLN A 112 2.06 -0.07 3.01
C GLN A 112 1.77 -0.78 4.33
N ILE A 113 2.58 -0.52 5.34
CA ILE A 113 2.39 -1.01 6.70
C ILE A 113 1.95 0.17 7.56
N LEU A 114 0.86 -0.03 8.29
CA LEU A 114 0.35 0.93 9.27
C LEU A 114 0.47 0.31 10.66
N SER A 115 1.18 0.97 11.56
CA SER A 115 1.36 0.54 12.95
C SER A 115 1.28 1.74 13.88
N SER A 116 0.67 1.56 15.03
CA SER A 116 0.68 2.56 16.09
C SER A 116 2.06 2.73 16.74
N LYS A 117 2.92 1.71 16.63
CA LYS A 117 4.28 1.72 17.21
C LYS A 117 5.30 2.34 16.27
N THR A 118 5.33 1.92 15.00
CA THR A 118 6.36 2.33 14.03
C THR A 118 5.87 3.40 13.06
N GLY A 119 4.58 3.71 13.06
CA GLY A 119 3.96 4.65 12.12
C GLY A 119 3.71 4.01 10.75
N ARG A 120 3.87 4.80 9.70
CA ARG A 120 3.72 4.33 8.31
C ARG A 120 5.06 3.95 7.72
N ILE A 121 5.11 2.75 7.16
CA ILE A 121 6.27 2.22 6.44
C ILE A 121 5.80 1.83 5.04
N TYR A 122 6.63 2.12 4.05
CA TYR A 122 6.43 1.70 2.67
C TYR A 122 7.54 0.79 2.21
N ILE A 123 7.19 -0.11 1.31
CA ILE A 123 8.14 -0.93 0.55
C ILE A 123 7.81 -0.71 -0.93
N ASP A 124 8.75 -0.13 -1.66
CA ASP A 124 8.57 0.24 -3.06
C ASP A 124 9.78 -0.21 -3.89
N PRO A 125 9.63 -0.38 -5.20
CA PRO A 125 10.76 -0.58 -6.10
C PRO A 125 11.81 0.52 -5.96
N TYR A 126 13.08 0.15 -6.02
CA TYR A 126 14.21 1.09 -5.93
C TYR A 126 14.18 2.14 -7.04
N ALA A 127 13.82 1.72 -8.25
CA ALA A 127 13.68 2.59 -9.41
C ALA A 127 12.46 2.20 -10.24
N LYS A 128 11.91 3.12 -10.99
CA LYS A 128 10.74 2.89 -11.87
C LYS A 128 11.11 1.82 -12.91
N GLY A 129 10.33 0.76 -12.97
CA GLY A 129 10.52 -0.37 -13.90
C GLY A 129 11.50 -1.45 -13.42
N ASP A 130 12.16 -1.27 -12.27
CA ASP A 130 12.95 -2.32 -11.63
C ASP A 130 12.07 -3.12 -10.66
N ILE A 131 11.92 -4.41 -10.93
CA ILE A 131 11.11 -5.32 -10.10
C ILE A 131 11.97 -6.23 -9.22
N ASN A 132 13.30 -6.08 -9.23
CA ASN A 132 14.24 -6.95 -8.51
C ASN A 132 14.73 -6.31 -7.20
N TYR A 133 14.85 -4.98 -7.16
CA TYR A 133 15.36 -4.26 -6.00
C TYR A 133 14.31 -3.34 -5.40
N TYR A 134 14.24 -3.34 -4.09
CA TYR A 134 13.24 -2.64 -3.29
C TYR A 134 13.87 -1.84 -2.18
N ILE A 135 13.15 -0.82 -1.75
CA ILE A 135 13.48 -0.04 -0.55
C ILE A 135 12.33 -0.14 0.45
N SER A 136 12.66 -0.32 1.72
CA SER A 136 11.74 -0.11 2.83
C SER A 136 12.13 1.15 3.60
N TYR A 137 11.15 2.02 3.84
CA TYR A 137 11.39 3.32 4.47
C TYR A 137 10.19 3.78 5.29
N SER A 138 10.46 4.62 6.29
CA SER A 138 9.42 5.31 7.06
C SER A 138 9.01 6.62 6.38
N THR A 139 7.74 6.97 6.47
CA THR A 139 7.28 8.31 6.03
C THR A 139 7.98 9.46 6.71
N LYS A 140 8.54 9.25 7.91
CA LYS A 140 9.33 10.27 8.63
C LYS A 140 10.65 10.61 7.92
N ASP A 141 11.17 9.65 7.16
CA ASP A 141 12.45 9.78 6.44
C ASP A 141 12.25 10.21 4.99
N TYR A 142 11.02 10.47 4.57
CA TYR A 142 10.69 10.92 3.23
C TYR A 142 10.05 12.31 3.25
N THR A 143 10.73 13.27 2.66
CA THR A 143 10.22 14.63 2.47
C THR A 143 9.94 14.83 0.99
N ARG A 144 8.74 15.25 0.66
CA ARG A 144 8.39 15.60 -0.72
C ARG A 144 8.80 17.06 -0.98
N ASP A 145 9.63 17.27 -1.99
CA ASP A 145 10.12 18.60 -2.35
C ASP A 145 9.04 19.49 -3.01
N VAL A 146 7.91 18.91 -3.37
CA VAL A 146 6.82 19.65 -4.03
C VAL A 146 5.67 19.82 -3.05
N SER A 147 5.37 21.06 -2.71
CA SER A 147 4.14 21.38 -1.97
C SER A 147 2.94 21.17 -2.91
N PHE A 148 2.01 20.32 -2.50
CA PHE A 148 0.72 20.21 -3.16
C PHE A 148 -0.14 21.42 -2.78
N ILE A 149 -0.51 22.22 -3.76
CA ILE A 149 -1.48 23.31 -3.58
C ILE A 149 -2.77 22.83 -4.23
N CYS A 150 -3.83 22.72 -3.43
CA CYS A 150 -5.16 22.46 -3.96
C CYS A 150 -5.68 23.74 -4.58
N GLU A 151 -5.83 23.77 -5.90
CA GLU A 151 -6.37 24.92 -6.64
C GLU A 151 -7.90 25.00 -6.62
N VAL A 152 -8.57 24.06 -5.96
CA VAL A 152 -10.02 24.10 -5.78
C VAL A 152 -10.36 25.23 -4.82
N VAL A 153 -10.91 26.31 -5.36
CA VAL A 153 -11.42 27.44 -4.58
C VAL A 153 -12.87 27.13 -4.19
N ASP A 154 -13.07 26.79 -2.93
CA ASP A 154 -14.38 26.43 -2.39
C ASP A 154 -15.07 27.67 -1.82
N ASN A 155 -15.61 28.50 -2.70
CA ASN A 155 -16.29 29.75 -2.31
C ASN A 155 -17.61 29.53 -1.56
N ASP A 156 -18.23 28.34 -1.66
CA ASP A 156 -19.57 28.06 -1.15
C ASP A 156 -19.63 27.18 0.10
N LEU A 157 -18.57 26.44 0.42
CA LEU A 157 -18.59 25.52 1.59
C LEU A 157 -18.41 26.23 2.92
N ALA A 158 -17.64 27.31 2.96
CA ALA A 158 -17.39 28.04 4.21
C ALA A 158 -18.68 28.64 4.80
N SER A 159 -19.63 29.04 3.96
CA SER A 159 -20.94 29.59 4.39
C SER A 159 -21.91 28.50 4.85
N LYS A 160 -21.76 27.26 4.35
CA LYS A 160 -22.65 26.14 4.69
C LYS A 160 -22.19 25.37 5.95
N VAL A 161 -20.88 25.41 6.27
CA VAL A 161 -20.35 24.71 7.45
C VAL A 161 -20.62 25.48 8.75
N GLN A 162 -20.78 26.79 8.71
CA GLN A 162 -21.08 27.61 9.91
C GLN A 162 -22.47 27.38 10.51
N SER A 163 -23.39 26.75 9.78
CA SER A 163 -24.76 26.47 10.27
C SER A 163 -25.00 25.00 10.63
N ALA A 164 -24.03 24.13 10.44
CA ALA A 164 -24.12 22.77 10.93
C ALA A 164 -23.63 22.73 12.39
N GLY A 165 -24.54 22.94 13.34
CA GLY A 165 -24.27 22.59 14.73
C GLY A 165 -23.70 21.18 14.81
N ILE A 166 -22.82 20.94 15.79
CA ILE A 166 -22.26 19.61 16.06
C ILE A 166 -23.43 18.63 16.20
N ILE A 167 -23.77 17.97 15.12
CA ILE A 167 -24.70 16.84 15.17
C ILE A 167 -23.89 15.74 15.85
N ALA A 168 -24.22 15.49 17.12
CA ALA A 168 -23.71 14.31 17.81
C ALA A 168 -23.83 13.13 16.86
N ALA A 169 -22.72 12.40 16.64
CA ALA A 169 -22.64 11.30 15.71
C ALA A 169 -23.70 10.24 16.09
N SER A 170 -24.92 10.42 15.60
CA SER A 170 -25.91 9.36 15.65
C SER A 170 -25.47 8.31 14.65
N CYS A 171 -25.29 7.08 15.09
CA CYS A 171 -25.15 5.95 14.19
C CYS A 171 -26.21 6.06 13.10
N LEU A 172 -25.76 6.04 11.83
CA LEU A 172 -26.63 6.25 10.65
C LEU A 172 -27.63 5.06 10.43
N GLY A 173 -27.99 4.36 11.50
CA GLY A 173 -28.96 3.26 11.52
C GLY A 173 -28.34 1.88 11.21
N PRO A 174 -29.15 0.82 11.24
CA PRO A 174 -28.69 -0.57 11.12
C PRO A 174 -28.38 -1.00 9.68
N ASN A 175 -28.63 -0.16 8.70
CA ASN A 175 -28.46 -0.52 7.28
C ASN A 175 -27.09 -0.12 6.75
N LEU A 176 -26.37 -1.06 6.14
CA LEU A 176 -25.17 -0.81 5.37
C LEU A 176 -25.52 0.07 4.16
N ARG A 177 -24.88 1.21 4.02
CA ARG A 177 -25.03 2.10 2.87
C ARG A 177 -23.85 1.91 1.92
N THR A 178 -24.15 1.62 0.67
CA THR A 178 -23.15 1.51 -0.39
C THR A 178 -23.16 2.78 -1.22
N TYR A 179 -22.02 3.42 -1.35
CA TYR A 179 -21.83 4.61 -2.20
C TYR A 179 -20.98 4.24 -3.40
N ARG A 180 -21.31 4.79 -4.57
CA ARG A 180 -20.45 4.73 -5.74
C ARG A 180 -19.54 5.95 -5.72
N LEU A 181 -18.23 5.72 -5.77
CA LEU A 181 -17.23 6.77 -5.87
C LEU A 181 -16.71 6.79 -7.31
N ALA A 182 -16.82 7.93 -7.97
CA ALA A 182 -16.15 8.22 -9.23
C ALA A 182 -14.94 9.12 -8.93
N LEU A 183 -13.75 8.65 -9.30
CA LEU A 183 -12.53 9.43 -9.22
C LEU A 183 -12.09 9.78 -10.64
N ALA A 184 -11.96 11.07 -10.92
CA ALA A 184 -11.36 11.57 -12.14
C ALA A 184 -9.99 12.16 -11.80
N CYS A 185 -8.98 11.86 -12.60
CA CYS A 185 -7.68 12.51 -12.54
C CYS A 185 -7.51 13.45 -13.75
N THR A 186 -6.66 14.46 -13.60
CA THR A 186 -6.21 15.28 -14.73
C THR A 186 -5.32 14.45 -15.63
N GLY A 187 -5.19 14.85 -16.92
CA GLY A 187 -4.36 14.13 -17.90
C GLY A 187 -2.90 13.96 -17.49
N GLU A 188 -2.40 14.78 -16.58
CA GLU A 188 -1.04 14.71 -16.02
C GLU A 188 -0.80 13.46 -15.18
N TYR A 189 -1.84 12.86 -14.62
CA TYR A 189 -1.79 11.60 -13.89
C TYR A 189 -2.05 10.35 -14.73
N ALA A 190 -2.42 10.54 -15.99
CA ALA A 190 -2.78 9.46 -16.91
C ALA A 190 -1.62 9.06 -17.85
N VAL A 191 -0.41 9.62 -17.68
CA VAL A 191 0.78 9.39 -18.52
C VAL A 191 1.74 8.40 -17.85
#